data_6d9a209da922398177f48d5ed043f997
#
_entry.id   6d9a209da922398177f48d5ed043f997
#
_cell.length_a   1.000
_cell.length_b   1.000
_cell.length_c   1.000
_cell.angle_alpha   90.00
_cell.angle_beta   90.00
_cell.angle_gamma   90.00
#
_symmetry.space_group_name_H-M   'P 1'
#
loop_
_entity.id
_entity.type
_entity.pdbx_description
1 polymer ?
#
loop_
_entity_poly.entity_id
_entity_poly.type
_entity_poly.pdbx_seq_one_letter_code
_entity_poly.pdbx_strand_id
1 'polypeptide(L)'
;SKYQSMPLQYICHMNYAFIPEARMSQSLPDGAFQLRRSVPNHVAPTRQWLRINEDILAGKIDADSLVGAEAFDPEIVYVADDLPQYGKTAEFRMQARAHHNFVTRFRTDQFPVATRWILHNADQRVAAYVLPGTSRPEGRLAAEAAGTLIHLDAGATRTFSVTTGLLAQGEAFD
;
A
#
# COMPACT_ATOMS: atom_id res chain seq x y z
N SER A 1 3.40 24.60 9.67
CA SER A 1 3.66 26.07 9.77
C SER A 1 3.23 26.58 11.14
N LYS A 2 3.98 27.56 11.65
CA LYS A 2 3.68 28.20 12.94
C LYS A 2 2.58 29.28 12.81
N TYR A 3 2.37 29.77 11.60
CA TYR A 3 1.56 30.98 11.37
C TYR A 3 0.40 30.78 10.40
N GLN A 4 0.40 29.70 9.64
CA GLN A 4 -0.60 29.44 8.61
C GLN A 4 -1.01 27.96 8.63
N SER A 5 -2.27 27.69 8.35
CA SER A 5 -2.72 26.34 8.03
C SER A 5 -1.97 25.83 6.80
N MET A 6 -1.67 24.54 6.77
CA MET A 6 -0.96 23.91 5.65
C MET A 6 -1.60 22.59 5.26
N PRO A 7 -1.60 22.26 3.97
CA PRO A 7 -2.04 20.95 3.52
C PRO A 7 -1.05 19.88 3.99
N LEU A 8 -1.58 18.74 4.43
CA LEU A 8 -0.83 17.57 4.86
C LEU A 8 -1.30 16.36 4.09
N GLN A 9 -0.37 15.72 3.41
CA GLN A 9 -0.54 14.40 2.82
C GLN A 9 0.64 13.55 3.32
N TYR A 10 0.33 12.39 3.91
CA TYR A 10 1.34 11.53 4.51
C TYR A 10 1.16 10.08 4.07
N ILE A 11 2.25 9.43 3.75
CA ILE A 11 2.33 7.99 3.52
C ILE A 11 3.50 7.41 4.30
N CYS A 12 3.25 6.34 5.04
CA CYS A 12 4.30 5.57 5.69
C CYS A 12 4.85 4.56 4.67
N HIS A 13 5.94 4.94 3.97
CA HIS A 13 6.49 4.16 2.87
C HIS A 13 7.55 3.18 3.39
N MET A 14 7.15 1.92 3.55
CA MET A 14 8.01 0.84 4.03
C MET A 14 8.33 -0.12 2.87
N ASN A 15 9.59 -0.18 2.48
CA ASN A 15 10.06 -1.09 1.45
C ASN A 15 10.56 -2.39 2.08
N TYR A 16 9.88 -3.48 1.79
CA TYR A 16 10.32 -4.82 2.18
C TYR A 16 11.02 -5.50 1.00
N ALA A 17 11.96 -6.37 1.31
CA ALA A 17 12.59 -7.20 0.28
C ALA A 17 11.53 -8.06 -0.43
N PHE A 18 11.63 -8.11 -1.74
CA PHE A 18 10.81 -9.02 -2.53
C PHE A 18 11.15 -10.48 -2.18
N ILE A 19 10.14 -11.25 -1.82
CA ILE A 19 10.26 -12.67 -1.52
C ILE A 19 9.48 -13.41 -2.60
N PRO A 20 10.14 -14.17 -3.49
CA PRO A 20 9.45 -14.93 -4.53
C PRO A 20 8.33 -15.78 -3.96
N GLU A 21 7.19 -15.80 -4.64
CA GLU A 21 6.00 -16.60 -4.31
C GLU A 21 5.37 -16.30 -2.94
N ALA A 22 5.83 -15.26 -2.22
CA ALA A 22 5.23 -14.91 -0.92
C ALA A 22 3.74 -14.62 -1.06
N ARG A 23 2.99 -15.10 -0.08
CA ARG A 23 1.57 -14.78 0.04
C ARG A 23 1.37 -13.61 0.99
N MET A 24 0.39 -12.80 0.67
CA MET A 24 -0.05 -11.67 1.47
C MET A 24 -1.46 -11.93 2.00
N SER A 25 -1.76 -11.39 3.15
CA SER A 25 -3.11 -11.44 3.74
C SER A 25 -3.39 -10.16 4.53
N GLN A 26 -4.64 -9.86 4.72
CA GLN A 26 -5.08 -8.65 5.41
C GLN A 26 -6.40 -8.87 6.13
N SER A 27 -6.69 -7.99 7.10
CA SER A 27 -7.97 -7.94 7.80
C SER A 27 -9.09 -7.27 6.99
N LEU A 28 -8.80 -6.80 5.77
CA LEU A 28 -9.78 -6.26 4.85
C LEU A 28 -10.49 -7.41 4.11
N PRO A 29 -11.72 -7.19 3.62
CA PRO A 29 -12.41 -8.19 2.80
C PRO A 29 -11.69 -8.42 1.47
N ASP A 30 -11.95 -9.58 0.87
CA ASP A 30 -11.48 -9.90 -0.47
C ASP A 30 -11.93 -8.83 -1.46
N GLY A 31 -11.03 -8.44 -2.36
CA GLY A 31 -11.31 -7.42 -3.36
C GLY A 31 -11.26 -5.97 -2.85
N ALA A 32 -10.91 -5.71 -1.60
CA ALA A 32 -10.72 -4.35 -1.10
C ALA A 32 -9.57 -3.62 -1.83
N PHE A 33 -8.51 -4.36 -2.19
CA PHE A 33 -7.46 -3.82 -3.03
C PHE A 33 -7.87 -3.80 -4.51
N GLN A 34 -7.83 -2.60 -5.10
CA GLN A 34 -8.13 -2.38 -6.52
C GLN A 34 -6.87 -1.97 -7.26
N LEU A 35 -6.64 -2.54 -8.44
CA LEU A 35 -5.52 -2.15 -9.29
C LEU A 35 -5.61 -0.67 -9.66
N ARG A 36 -4.52 0.08 -9.43
CA ARG A 36 -4.41 1.45 -9.90
C ARG A 36 -4.31 1.46 -11.43
N ARG A 37 -5.22 2.18 -12.08
CA ARG A 37 -5.26 2.30 -13.54
C ARG A 37 -4.53 3.54 -14.08
N SER A 38 -4.31 4.53 -13.23
CA SER A 38 -3.55 5.71 -13.60
C SER A 38 -2.08 5.37 -13.75
N VAL A 39 -1.46 5.88 -14.81
CA VAL A 39 -0.03 5.74 -15.06
C VAL A 39 0.63 7.08 -14.73
N PRO A 40 1.47 7.16 -13.70
CA PRO A 40 2.22 8.38 -13.41
C PRO A 40 3.15 8.76 -14.57
N ASN A 41 3.40 10.04 -14.74
CA ASN A 41 4.23 10.57 -15.84
C ASN A 41 5.66 10.00 -15.90
N HIS A 42 6.18 9.50 -14.78
CA HIS A 42 7.50 8.88 -14.70
C HIS A 42 7.51 7.39 -15.05
N VAL A 43 6.33 6.79 -15.23
CA VAL A 43 6.18 5.37 -15.58
C VAL A 43 5.99 5.25 -17.08
N ALA A 44 6.83 4.46 -17.74
CA ALA A 44 6.71 4.14 -19.16
C ALA A 44 6.09 2.74 -19.32
N PRO A 45 4.80 2.62 -19.65
CA PRO A 45 4.15 1.32 -19.81
C PRO A 45 4.79 0.51 -20.95
N THR A 46 5.19 -0.73 -20.64
CA THR A 46 5.62 -1.70 -21.65
C THR A 46 4.45 -2.55 -22.12
N ARG A 47 4.60 -3.25 -23.27
CA ARG A 47 3.58 -4.22 -23.72
C ARG A 47 3.38 -5.35 -22.68
N GLN A 48 4.44 -5.74 -21.99
CA GLN A 48 4.37 -6.74 -20.92
C GLN A 48 3.56 -6.20 -19.73
N TRP A 49 3.84 -4.99 -19.29
CA TRP A 49 3.11 -4.34 -18.20
C TRP A 49 1.60 -4.22 -18.51
N LEU A 50 1.25 -3.85 -19.76
CA LEU A 50 -0.16 -3.77 -20.17
C LEU A 50 -0.86 -5.14 -20.06
N ARG A 51 -0.22 -6.22 -20.54
CA ARG A 51 -0.76 -7.58 -20.40
C ARG A 51 -0.92 -8.02 -18.96
N ILE A 52 0.06 -7.71 -18.11
CA ILE A 52 -0.02 -8.01 -16.67
C ILE A 52 -1.23 -7.31 -16.04
N ASN A 53 -1.46 -6.04 -16.35
CA ASN A 53 -2.64 -5.32 -15.86
C ASN A 53 -3.96 -5.97 -16.33
N GLU A 54 -4.03 -6.40 -17.61
CA GLU A 54 -5.18 -7.13 -18.13
C GLU A 54 -5.39 -8.47 -17.39
N ASP A 55 -4.33 -9.21 -17.14
CA ASP A 55 -4.39 -10.50 -16.43
C ASP A 55 -4.78 -10.34 -14.94
N ILE A 56 -4.34 -9.26 -14.29
CA ILE A 56 -4.81 -8.90 -12.94
C ILE A 56 -6.31 -8.59 -12.96
N LEU A 57 -6.76 -7.77 -13.90
CA LEU A 57 -8.17 -7.39 -14.03
C LEU A 57 -9.07 -8.58 -14.39
N ALA A 58 -8.53 -9.56 -15.10
CA ALA A 58 -9.21 -10.81 -15.43
C ALA A 58 -9.17 -11.86 -14.30
N GLY A 59 -8.55 -11.55 -13.15
CA GLY A 59 -8.41 -12.46 -12.02
C GLY A 59 -7.46 -13.64 -12.25
N LYS A 60 -6.60 -13.57 -13.27
CA LYS A 60 -5.57 -14.59 -13.54
C LYS A 60 -4.33 -14.42 -12.67
N ILE A 61 -4.08 -13.21 -12.20
CA ILE A 61 -3.02 -12.87 -11.26
C ILE A 61 -3.67 -12.44 -9.96
N ASP A 62 -3.31 -13.12 -8.88
CA ASP A 62 -3.82 -12.85 -7.54
C ASP A 62 -3.10 -11.65 -6.92
N ALA A 63 -3.85 -10.62 -6.53
CA ALA A 63 -3.32 -9.43 -5.87
C ALA A 63 -2.64 -9.72 -4.53
N ASP A 64 -2.97 -10.83 -3.90
CA ASP A 64 -2.45 -11.26 -2.60
C ASP A 64 -1.31 -12.31 -2.72
N SER A 65 -0.68 -12.37 -3.91
CA SER A 65 0.42 -13.28 -4.18
C SER A 65 1.54 -12.59 -4.96
N LEU A 66 2.78 -12.97 -4.66
CA LEU A 66 3.96 -12.58 -5.45
C LEU A 66 4.36 -13.64 -6.50
N VAL A 67 3.52 -14.66 -6.73
CA VAL A 67 3.72 -15.62 -7.81
C VAL A 67 3.66 -14.89 -9.16
N GLY A 68 4.74 -14.98 -9.94
CA GLY A 68 4.86 -14.29 -11.24
C GLY A 68 5.13 -12.78 -11.14
N ALA A 69 5.26 -12.24 -9.95
CA ALA A 69 5.50 -10.81 -9.73
C ALA A 69 6.93 -10.37 -10.09
N GLU A 70 7.82 -11.29 -10.46
CA GLU A 70 9.14 -11.00 -11.03
C GLU A 70 9.04 -10.23 -12.37
N ALA A 71 7.86 -10.23 -12.98
CA ALA A 71 7.58 -9.49 -14.22
C ALA A 71 6.98 -8.09 -13.98
N PHE A 72 6.82 -7.64 -12.72
CA PHE A 72 6.20 -6.36 -12.37
C PHE A 72 7.19 -5.21 -12.55
N ASP A 73 7.41 -4.85 -13.80
CA ASP A 73 8.22 -3.74 -14.25
C ASP A 73 7.45 -2.93 -15.32
N PRO A 74 7.24 -1.62 -15.12
CA PRO A 74 7.85 -0.73 -14.13
C PRO A 74 7.31 -0.87 -12.70
N GLU A 75 6.02 -0.97 -12.45
CA GLU A 75 5.44 -1.15 -11.11
C GLU A 75 3.99 -1.61 -11.21
N ILE A 76 3.54 -2.38 -10.23
CA ILE A 76 2.13 -2.68 -10.04
C ILE A 76 1.68 -2.10 -8.70
N VAL A 77 0.59 -1.35 -8.72
CA VAL A 77 0.07 -0.66 -7.55
C VAL A 77 -1.40 -1.02 -7.36
N TYR A 78 -1.73 -1.41 -6.13
CA TYR A 78 -3.11 -1.59 -5.69
C TYR A 78 -3.43 -0.58 -4.60
N VAL A 79 -4.68 -0.16 -4.52
CA VAL A 79 -5.16 0.78 -3.50
C VAL A 79 -6.44 0.24 -2.87
N ALA A 80 -6.52 0.31 -1.56
CA ALA A 80 -7.75 0.13 -0.78
C ALA A 80 -8.10 1.44 -0.10
N ASP A 81 -9.30 1.95 -0.38
CA ASP A 81 -9.79 3.22 0.16
C ASP A 81 -10.77 3.01 1.29
N ASP A 82 -11.04 4.10 2.02
CA ASP A 82 -12.08 4.18 3.05
C ASP A 82 -11.99 3.02 4.06
N LEU A 83 -10.79 2.73 4.52
CA LEU A 83 -10.52 1.65 5.47
C LEU A 83 -11.36 1.71 6.76
N PRO A 84 -11.80 2.90 7.27
CA PRO A 84 -12.69 2.97 8.43
C PRO A 84 -13.98 2.16 8.30
N GLN A 85 -14.49 1.95 7.08
CA GLN A 85 -15.68 1.12 6.85
C GLN A 85 -15.47 -0.35 7.24
N TYR A 86 -14.23 -0.84 7.20
CA TYR A 86 -13.89 -2.24 7.49
C TYR A 86 -13.49 -2.48 8.95
N GLY A 87 -13.24 -1.42 9.73
CA GLY A 87 -12.91 -1.52 11.14
C GLY A 87 -11.97 -0.41 11.62
N LYS A 88 -11.76 -0.36 12.93
CA LYS A 88 -10.92 0.67 13.57
C LYS A 88 -9.41 0.44 13.37
N THR A 89 -9.02 -0.79 13.09
CA THR A 89 -7.63 -1.20 12.93
C THR A 89 -7.54 -2.09 11.69
N ALA A 90 -6.52 -1.88 10.89
CA ALA A 90 -6.18 -2.75 9.78
C ALA A 90 -4.84 -3.44 10.05
N GLU A 91 -4.78 -4.75 9.75
CA GLU A 91 -3.57 -5.56 9.84
C GLU A 91 -3.30 -6.21 8.50
N PHE A 92 -2.03 -6.19 8.12
CA PHE A 92 -1.52 -6.76 6.88
C PHE A 92 -0.34 -7.65 7.17
N ARG A 93 -0.24 -8.73 6.43
CA ARG A 93 0.84 -9.72 6.55
C ARG A 93 1.42 -10.04 5.19
N MET A 94 2.73 -10.22 5.13
CA MET A 94 3.40 -10.82 3.99
C MET A 94 4.27 -11.97 4.50
N GLN A 95 4.10 -13.14 3.90
CA GLN A 95 4.88 -14.33 4.25
C GLN A 95 6.37 -14.05 4.09
N ALA A 96 7.13 -14.36 5.13
CA ALA A 96 8.58 -14.32 5.15
C ALA A 96 9.13 -15.75 5.14
N ARG A 97 10.45 -15.89 5.23
CA ARG A 97 11.11 -17.19 5.33
C ARG A 97 10.90 -17.81 6.71
N ALA A 98 11.06 -19.14 6.80
CA ALA A 98 11.10 -19.90 8.07
C ALA A 98 9.84 -19.70 8.95
N HIS A 99 8.66 -19.76 8.37
CA HIS A 99 7.38 -19.67 9.09
C HIS A 99 7.16 -18.35 9.84
N HIS A 100 7.75 -17.26 9.35
CA HIS A 100 7.49 -15.91 9.85
C HIS A 100 6.71 -15.10 8.83
N ASN A 101 6.05 -14.04 9.31
CA ASN A 101 5.40 -13.04 8.49
C ASN A 101 5.92 -11.65 8.85
N PHE A 102 6.16 -10.81 7.86
CA PHE A 102 6.14 -9.38 8.08
C PHE A 102 4.70 -8.98 8.40
N VAL A 103 4.51 -8.24 9.47
CA VAL A 103 3.19 -7.81 9.93
C VAL A 103 3.22 -6.31 10.11
N THR A 104 2.16 -5.65 9.64
CA THR A 104 1.96 -4.20 9.81
C THR A 104 0.54 -3.96 10.28
N ARG A 105 0.40 -3.19 11.36
CA ARG A 105 -0.89 -2.82 11.96
C ARG A 105 -0.95 -1.31 12.17
N PHE A 106 -2.11 -0.71 11.88
CA PHE A 106 -2.35 0.71 12.09
C PHE A 106 -3.84 1.00 12.28
N ARG A 107 -4.14 2.19 12.77
CA ARG A 107 -5.51 2.68 12.93
C ARG A 107 -6.02 3.27 11.62
N THR A 108 -7.22 2.87 11.22
CA THR A 108 -7.84 3.28 9.95
C THR A 108 -8.29 4.76 9.96
N ASP A 109 -8.60 5.32 11.13
CA ASP A 109 -8.91 6.75 11.28
C ASP A 109 -7.66 7.66 11.12
N GLN A 110 -6.46 7.11 11.31
CA GLN A 110 -5.21 7.80 11.02
C GLN A 110 -4.81 7.64 9.55
N PHE A 111 -5.03 6.45 9.00
CA PHE A 111 -4.68 6.07 7.65
C PHE A 111 -5.89 5.43 6.94
N PRO A 112 -6.76 6.25 6.34
CA PRO A 112 -7.95 5.73 5.66
C PRO A 112 -7.67 5.05 4.31
N VAL A 113 -6.42 5.06 3.85
CA VAL A 113 -5.99 4.45 2.59
C VAL A 113 -4.82 3.50 2.83
N ALA A 114 -4.85 2.35 2.21
CA ALA A 114 -3.70 1.45 2.08
C ALA A 114 -3.28 1.35 0.62
N THR A 115 -1.99 1.47 0.36
CA THR A 115 -1.41 1.24 -0.96
C THR A 115 -0.51 0.02 -0.89
N ARG A 116 -0.55 -0.83 -1.90
CA ARG A 116 0.42 -1.91 -2.13
C ARG A 116 1.21 -1.56 -3.38
N TRP A 117 2.53 -1.54 -3.28
CA TRP A 117 3.41 -1.20 -4.38
C TRP A 117 4.47 -2.29 -4.55
N ILE A 118 4.50 -2.88 -5.73
CA ILE A 118 5.40 -3.99 -6.05
C ILE A 118 6.17 -3.62 -7.30
N LEU A 119 7.49 -3.72 -7.22
CA LEU A 119 8.42 -3.49 -8.32
C LEU A 119 9.51 -4.55 -8.31
N HIS A 120 9.72 -5.18 -9.44
CA HIS A 120 10.80 -6.11 -9.62
C HIS A 120 11.47 -5.89 -10.98
N ASN A 121 12.69 -5.37 -10.95
CA ASN A 121 13.54 -5.20 -12.12
C ASN A 121 15.02 -5.44 -11.77
N ALA A 122 15.93 -5.09 -12.67
CA ALA A 122 17.36 -5.29 -12.45
C ALA A 122 17.91 -4.51 -11.24
N ASP A 123 17.35 -3.31 -10.98
CA ASP A 123 17.85 -2.38 -9.97
C ASP A 123 17.11 -2.51 -8.64
N GLN A 124 15.83 -2.88 -8.68
CA GLN A 124 14.96 -2.88 -7.51
C GLN A 124 14.13 -4.17 -7.43
N ARG A 125 14.08 -4.73 -6.22
CA ARG A 125 13.27 -5.90 -5.88
C ARG A 125 12.54 -5.65 -4.58
N VAL A 126 11.37 -5.03 -4.69
CA VAL A 126 10.62 -4.49 -3.56
C VAL A 126 9.19 -4.99 -3.58
N ALA A 127 8.71 -5.37 -2.41
CA ALA A 127 7.29 -5.63 -2.15
C ALA A 127 6.85 -4.77 -0.96
N ALA A 128 6.41 -3.55 -1.21
CA ALA A 128 5.73 -2.75 -0.21
C ALA A 128 4.28 -3.26 -0.10
N TYR A 129 4.10 -4.36 0.63
CA TYR A 129 2.81 -5.08 0.73
C TYR A 129 1.71 -4.25 1.37
N VAL A 130 2.06 -3.24 2.15
CA VAL A 130 1.17 -2.18 2.61
C VAL A 130 1.94 -0.89 2.90
N LEU A 131 1.40 0.21 2.44
CA LEU A 131 1.84 1.58 2.69
C LEU A 131 0.63 2.33 3.26
N PRO A 132 0.53 2.51 4.59
CA PRO A 132 -0.53 3.31 5.19
C PRO A 132 -0.46 4.77 4.73
N GLY A 133 -1.56 5.32 4.28
CA GLY A 133 -1.64 6.67 3.74
C GLY A 133 -2.85 7.45 4.22
N THR A 134 -2.72 8.78 4.26
CA THR A 134 -3.85 9.67 4.53
C THR A 134 -4.73 9.90 3.29
N SER A 135 -4.18 9.61 2.11
CA SER A 135 -4.83 9.69 0.80
C SER A 135 -4.09 8.80 -0.20
N ARG A 136 -4.64 8.62 -1.38
CA ARG A 136 -3.93 7.94 -2.47
C ARG A 136 -2.66 8.70 -2.85
N PRO A 137 -1.57 8.02 -3.25
CA PRO A 137 -0.30 8.64 -3.63
C PRO A 137 -0.35 9.22 -5.05
N GLU A 138 -1.39 9.99 -5.38
CA GLU A 138 -1.62 10.58 -6.70
C GLU A 138 -1.38 12.10 -6.71
N GLY A 139 -0.81 12.63 -5.64
CA GLY A 139 -0.45 14.03 -5.50
C GLY A 139 -1.51 14.89 -4.82
N ARG A 140 -1.08 16.09 -4.42
CA ARG A 140 -1.88 17.00 -3.61
C ARG A 140 -3.20 17.42 -4.28
N LEU A 141 -3.16 17.73 -5.58
CA LEU A 141 -4.36 18.19 -6.30
C LEU A 141 -5.41 17.07 -6.40
N ALA A 142 -4.98 15.82 -6.58
CA ALA A 142 -5.87 14.68 -6.58
C ALA A 142 -6.50 14.44 -5.20
N ALA A 143 -5.71 14.56 -4.13
CA ALA A 143 -6.19 14.45 -2.76
C ALA A 143 -7.19 15.57 -2.40
N GLU A 144 -6.95 16.79 -2.88
CA GLU A 144 -7.86 17.93 -2.71
C GLU A 144 -9.19 17.69 -3.44
N ALA A 145 -9.13 17.28 -4.71
CA ALA A 145 -10.31 16.97 -5.51
C ALA A 145 -11.15 15.81 -4.94
N ALA A 146 -10.48 14.83 -4.31
CA ALA A 146 -11.13 13.70 -3.65
C ALA A 146 -11.61 14.02 -2.22
N GLY A 147 -11.36 15.21 -1.69
CA GLY A 147 -11.71 15.60 -0.31
C GLY A 147 -10.91 14.85 0.77
N THR A 148 -9.77 14.24 0.42
CA THR A 148 -8.92 13.47 1.34
C THR A 148 -7.69 14.24 1.83
N LEU A 149 -7.50 15.47 1.35
CA LEU A 149 -6.40 16.31 1.78
C LEU A 149 -6.65 16.84 3.20
N ILE A 150 -5.74 16.55 4.12
CA ILE A 150 -5.80 17.06 5.48
C ILE A 150 -5.29 18.50 5.50
N HIS A 151 -5.93 19.36 6.30
CA HIS A 151 -5.41 20.68 6.62
C HIS A 151 -4.98 20.69 8.10
N LEU A 152 -3.72 21.00 8.34
CA LEU A 152 -3.14 21.14 9.67
C LEU A 152 -3.14 22.63 10.04
N ASP A 153 -3.85 22.98 11.09
CA ASP A 153 -3.94 24.36 11.55
C ASP A 153 -2.58 24.94 11.96
N ALA A 154 -2.49 26.26 12.01
CA ALA A 154 -1.29 26.94 12.44
C ALA A 154 -0.85 26.49 13.85
N GLY A 155 0.39 26.06 13.99
CA GLY A 155 0.95 25.55 15.24
C GLY A 155 0.43 24.17 15.69
N ALA A 156 -0.52 23.56 14.97
CA ALA A 156 -1.05 22.23 15.32
C ALA A 156 -0.03 21.12 15.04
N THR A 157 -0.21 20.01 15.75
CA THR A 157 0.56 18.77 15.60
C THR A 157 -0.41 17.63 15.32
N ARG A 158 -0.05 16.74 14.41
CA ARG A 158 -0.75 15.48 14.17
C ARG A 158 0.24 14.33 14.28
N THR A 159 -0.14 13.31 15.04
CA THR A 159 0.67 12.10 15.24
C THR A 159 0.06 10.94 14.47
N PHE A 160 0.92 10.18 13.83
CA PHE A 160 0.58 8.95 13.15
C PHE A 160 1.36 7.79 13.77
N SER A 161 0.73 6.63 13.93
CA SER A 161 1.36 5.47 14.53
C SER A 161 1.15 4.24 13.64
N VAL A 162 2.24 3.55 13.35
CA VAL A 162 2.25 2.27 12.63
C VAL A 162 3.09 1.30 13.46
N THR A 163 2.55 0.11 13.71
CA THR A 163 3.30 -0.98 14.33
C THR A 163 3.69 -1.96 13.23
N THR A 164 4.97 -2.30 13.14
CA THR A 164 5.45 -3.30 12.18
C THR A 164 6.52 -4.18 12.81
N GLY A 165 6.61 -5.42 12.36
CA GLY A 165 7.58 -6.38 12.87
C GLY A 165 7.60 -7.69 12.09
N LEU A 166 8.48 -8.59 12.52
CA LEU A 166 8.56 -9.97 12.03
C LEU A 166 8.02 -10.87 13.15
N LEU A 167 6.89 -11.51 12.89
CA LEU A 167 6.22 -12.41 13.83
C LEU A 167 6.24 -13.84 13.31
N ALA A 168 6.29 -14.83 14.21
CA ALA A 168 6.10 -16.21 13.82
C ALA A 168 4.67 -16.44 13.27
N GLN A 169 4.51 -17.48 12.50
CA GLN A 169 3.20 -17.82 11.93
C GLN A 169 2.21 -18.10 13.09
N GLY A 170 1.10 -17.38 13.10
CA GLY A 170 0.09 -17.47 14.17
C GLY A 170 0.30 -16.51 15.34
N GLU A 171 1.44 -15.85 15.45
CA GLU A 171 1.64 -14.79 16.44
C GLU A 171 0.91 -13.49 16.04
N ALA A 172 0.56 -12.70 17.07
CA ALA A 172 -0.02 -11.36 16.95
C ALA A 172 0.83 -10.36 17.75
N PHE A 173 0.67 -9.08 17.45
CA PHE A 173 1.17 -8.04 18.36
C PHE A 173 0.34 -8.03 19.65
N ASP A 174 1.03 -7.86 20.76
CA ASP A 174 0.42 -7.66 22.08
C ASP A 174 -0.44 -6.39 22.13
#